data_9c7c6e8bbad0b0c359cb77f6be7e97f3
#
_entry.id   9c7c6e8bbad0b0c359cb77f6be7e97f3
#
_cell.length_a   1.000
_cell.length_b   1.000
_cell.length_c   1.000
_cell.angle_alpha   90.00
_cell.angle_beta   90.00
_cell.angle_gamma   90.00
#
_symmetry.space_group_name_H-M   'P 1'
#
loop_
_entity.id
_entity.type
_entity.pdbx_description
1 polymer ?
#
loop_
_entity_poly.entity_id
_entity_poly.type
_entity_poly.pdbx_seq_one_letter_code
_entity_poly.pdbx_strand_id
1 'polypeptide(L)'
;MAEIMEAASELTFGVWFLIGAALVFFMQCGFAMVEAGFTRAKNAGNIIMKNLMDFCIGSVVFVTLGSGLMLAEDYVAGVIGLPNLDIFTNWDNYNWSSFVFNLVFCATAATIVSGAMAERTKFSAYCIYSAVISAVVYPIEAGWVWNSQGWLYKLGFIDYAGSAAIHMVGGTAALIGAIFLGPRIGKYVTGKDGKKEARAIPGHSITIGALGVFILWFGWYGFNGAAATDIATLGKIFVTTTLAPAFASCATMAFTWIKNGKPDVSMTLNGSLAGLVAITAGCANVDALGSIIIGLVAGVWVVVVVEVLDLKLHVDDPVGAVGVHFANGIWGTLAVGLFATDTGLFYGGGFRQLGVQALGIVAILTYTTVMMLITFTIIKKFHGLRVSPEEEISGLDSVEHGLASAYAGFEFALDPTLAEYTAAPADTPVPVEVAVPVTDVSAPKTVSVDGKKITKVEIICKESRFEALKAAMDAVGITGMTVTKVLGCGVQKGKTGYYRGVKIESMDLNPKVQVDIVVSAVPVRTLVEAAKKALYTGNIGDGKIFVYDVENVIKVRTGEEGFDALQGDEQF
;
A
#
# COMPACT_ATOMS: atom_id res chain seq x y z
N MET A 1 3.66 34.16 -40.91
CA MET A 1 4.52 33.11 -40.28
C MET A 1 4.35 33.08 -38.76
N ALA A 2 4.35 34.24 -38.07
CA ALA A 2 4.09 34.29 -36.63
C ALA A 2 2.71 33.72 -36.27
N GLU A 3 1.65 34.11 -36.94
CA GLU A 3 0.29 33.59 -36.71
C GLU A 3 0.18 32.06 -36.94
N ILE A 4 0.90 31.53 -37.95
CA ILE A 4 0.91 30.07 -38.20
C ILE A 4 1.67 29.34 -37.08
N MET A 5 2.74 29.91 -36.56
CA MET A 5 3.51 29.35 -35.47
C MET A 5 2.70 29.39 -34.14
N GLU A 6 1.97 30.49 -33.93
CA GLU A 6 1.09 30.64 -32.76
C GLU A 6 -0.05 29.62 -32.81
N ALA A 7 -0.77 29.50 -33.91
CA ALA A 7 -1.82 28.52 -34.10
C ALA A 7 -1.30 27.06 -33.97
N ALA A 8 -0.10 26.78 -34.50
CA ALA A 8 0.52 25.46 -34.35
C ALA A 8 0.91 25.17 -32.88
N SER A 9 1.37 26.19 -32.16
CA SER A 9 1.66 26.07 -30.72
C SER A 9 0.39 25.80 -29.91
N GLU A 10 -0.66 26.58 -30.12
CA GLU A 10 -1.96 26.38 -29.45
C GLU A 10 -2.52 24.98 -29.69
N LEU A 11 -2.48 24.52 -30.95
CA LEU A 11 -2.93 23.16 -31.28
C LEU A 11 -2.10 22.09 -30.55
N THR A 12 -0.78 22.24 -30.59
CA THR A 12 0.15 21.26 -29.97
C THR A 12 -0.05 21.18 -28.47
N PHE A 13 -0.11 22.32 -27.78
CA PHE A 13 -0.32 22.34 -26.31
C PHE A 13 -1.76 22.04 -25.92
N GLY A 14 -2.75 22.31 -26.77
CA GLY A 14 -4.12 21.84 -26.56
C GLY A 14 -4.24 20.31 -26.58
N VAL A 15 -3.56 19.65 -27.54
CA VAL A 15 -3.49 18.17 -27.57
C VAL A 15 -2.70 17.64 -26.38
N TRP A 16 -1.57 18.27 -26.04
CA TRP A 16 -0.78 17.88 -24.86
C TRP A 16 -1.57 17.97 -23.56
N PHE A 17 -2.39 19.02 -23.41
CA PHE A 17 -3.25 19.19 -22.23
C PHE A 17 -4.23 18.04 -22.04
N LEU A 18 -4.87 17.56 -23.12
CA LEU A 18 -5.75 16.40 -23.09
C LEU A 18 -5.00 15.09 -22.83
N ILE A 19 -3.81 14.92 -23.40
CA ILE A 19 -2.93 13.78 -23.09
C ILE A 19 -2.57 13.82 -21.60
N GLY A 20 -2.24 14.98 -21.04
CA GLY A 20 -1.98 15.16 -19.63
C GLY A 20 -3.17 14.77 -18.76
N ALA A 21 -4.38 15.17 -19.14
CA ALA A 21 -5.60 14.75 -18.44
C ALA A 21 -5.79 13.22 -18.46
N ALA A 22 -5.50 12.58 -19.60
CA ALA A 22 -5.55 11.11 -19.72
C ALA A 22 -4.48 10.42 -18.85
N LEU A 23 -3.27 10.99 -18.76
CA LEU A 23 -2.22 10.49 -17.87
C LEU A 23 -2.63 10.60 -16.40
N VAL A 24 -3.25 11.71 -16.00
CA VAL A 24 -3.79 11.86 -14.62
C VAL A 24 -4.94 10.89 -14.34
N PHE A 25 -5.84 10.67 -15.30
CA PHE A 25 -6.86 9.61 -15.16
C PHE A 25 -6.20 8.24 -14.91
N PHE A 26 -5.16 7.91 -15.64
CA PHE A 26 -4.44 6.64 -15.47
C PHE A 26 -3.76 6.52 -14.09
N MET A 27 -3.51 7.62 -13.38
CA MET A 27 -3.04 7.59 -12.00
C MET A 27 -4.05 6.93 -11.04
N GLN A 28 -5.35 6.88 -11.37
CA GLN A 28 -6.32 6.12 -10.55
C GLN A 28 -5.96 4.63 -10.46
N CYS A 29 -5.44 4.06 -11.56
CA CYS A 29 -4.88 2.71 -11.55
C CYS A 29 -3.66 2.61 -10.62
N GLY A 30 -2.77 3.60 -10.66
CA GLY A 30 -1.60 3.68 -9.79
C GLY A 30 -1.98 3.73 -8.30
N PHE A 31 -2.94 4.57 -7.92
CA PHE A 31 -3.47 4.64 -6.56
C PHE A 31 -4.07 3.30 -6.12
N ALA A 32 -4.93 2.71 -6.95
CA ALA A 32 -5.54 1.42 -6.66
C ALA A 32 -4.47 0.33 -6.39
N MET A 33 -3.38 0.32 -7.16
CA MET A 33 -2.29 -0.64 -7.00
C MET A 33 -1.44 -0.38 -5.74
N VAL A 34 -1.11 0.89 -5.43
CA VAL A 34 -0.41 1.25 -4.19
C VAL A 34 -1.23 0.85 -2.98
N GLU A 35 -2.50 1.22 -2.95
CA GLU A 35 -3.39 0.93 -1.83
C GLU A 35 -3.61 -0.57 -1.67
N ALA A 36 -3.93 -1.30 -2.75
CA ALA A 36 -4.13 -2.75 -2.71
C ALA A 36 -2.84 -3.46 -2.25
N GLY A 37 -1.69 -3.07 -2.78
CA GLY A 37 -0.41 -3.68 -2.44
C GLY A 37 0.00 -3.48 -0.99
N PHE A 38 -0.29 -2.31 -0.40
CA PHE A 38 0.08 -1.94 0.97
C PHE A 38 -0.95 -2.33 2.04
N THR A 39 -2.04 -2.94 1.64
CA THR A 39 -3.08 -3.44 2.54
C THR A 39 -3.18 -4.97 2.49
N ARG A 40 -4.02 -5.56 3.34
CA ARG A 40 -4.19 -7.02 3.38
C ARG A 40 -5.04 -7.50 2.22
N ALA A 41 -4.69 -8.67 1.67
CA ALA A 41 -5.29 -9.27 0.48
C ALA A 41 -6.82 -9.43 0.53
N LYS A 42 -7.37 -9.65 1.73
CA LYS A 42 -8.83 -9.80 1.97
C LYS A 42 -9.66 -8.53 1.74
N ASN A 43 -9.00 -7.42 1.39
CA ASN A 43 -9.63 -6.13 1.11
C ASN A 43 -9.27 -5.59 -0.28
N ALA A 44 -8.54 -6.35 -1.11
CA ALA A 44 -8.01 -5.88 -2.38
C ALA A 44 -9.12 -5.52 -3.38
N GLY A 45 -10.17 -6.34 -3.46
CA GLY A 45 -11.35 -6.07 -4.29
C GLY A 45 -12.11 -4.82 -3.86
N ASN A 46 -12.30 -4.63 -2.54
CA ASN A 46 -12.91 -3.43 -1.98
C ASN A 46 -12.11 -2.17 -2.33
N ILE A 47 -10.78 -2.24 -2.27
CA ILE A 47 -9.91 -1.12 -2.60
C ILE A 47 -10.00 -0.74 -4.07
N ILE A 48 -9.96 -1.72 -4.98
CA ILE A 48 -10.11 -1.48 -6.42
C ILE A 48 -11.47 -0.84 -6.70
N MET A 49 -12.53 -1.35 -6.08
CA MET A 49 -13.88 -0.81 -6.24
C MET A 49 -13.98 0.63 -5.74
N LYS A 50 -13.37 0.97 -4.60
CA LYS A 50 -13.32 2.34 -4.08
C LYS A 50 -12.64 3.29 -5.06
N ASN A 51 -11.46 2.94 -5.54
CA ASN A 51 -10.70 3.80 -6.46
C ASN A 51 -11.44 4.01 -7.79
N LEU A 52 -12.12 3.00 -8.33
CA LEU A 52 -12.97 3.17 -9.51
C LEU A 52 -14.14 4.11 -9.21
N MET A 53 -14.79 3.94 -8.05
CA MET A 53 -15.97 4.74 -7.70
C MET A 53 -15.63 6.17 -7.35
N ASP A 54 -14.44 6.49 -6.87
CA ASP A 54 -13.98 7.88 -6.71
C ASP A 54 -14.07 8.64 -8.02
N PHE A 55 -13.54 8.06 -9.08
CA PHE A 55 -13.61 8.69 -10.39
C PHE A 55 -15.04 8.78 -10.92
N CYS A 56 -15.82 7.69 -10.80
CA CYS A 56 -17.19 7.65 -11.31
C CYS A 56 -18.12 8.61 -10.54
N ILE A 57 -18.10 8.57 -9.21
CA ILE A 57 -18.91 9.47 -8.36
C ILE A 57 -18.42 10.90 -8.52
N GLY A 58 -17.10 11.11 -8.50
CA GLY A 58 -16.47 12.41 -8.74
C GLY A 58 -16.97 13.01 -10.06
N SER A 59 -16.99 12.24 -11.14
CA SER A 59 -17.48 12.69 -12.45
C SER A 59 -18.93 13.15 -12.39
N VAL A 60 -19.80 12.35 -11.76
CA VAL A 60 -21.24 12.67 -11.63
C VAL A 60 -21.47 13.96 -10.85
N VAL A 61 -20.83 14.12 -9.69
CA VAL A 61 -21.09 15.30 -8.84
C VAL A 61 -20.32 16.53 -9.32
N PHE A 62 -19.17 16.35 -9.96
CA PHE A 62 -18.39 17.44 -10.52
C PHE A 62 -19.10 18.07 -11.73
N VAL A 63 -19.68 17.27 -12.62
CA VAL A 63 -20.46 17.79 -13.75
C VAL A 63 -21.73 18.50 -13.30
N THR A 64 -22.36 18.04 -12.21
CA THR A 64 -23.63 18.63 -11.75
C THR A 64 -23.46 19.88 -10.89
N LEU A 65 -22.39 19.95 -10.08
CA LEU A 65 -22.19 21.05 -9.14
C LEU A 65 -20.73 21.52 -9.07
N GLY A 66 -19.77 20.60 -8.94
CA GLY A 66 -18.38 20.94 -8.63
C GLY A 66 -17.74 21.87 -9.66
N SER A 67 -17.92 21.59 -10.96
CA SER A 67 -17.37 22.42 -12.02
C SER A 67 -17.94 23.85 -12.01
N GLY A 68 -19.24 23.98 -11.72
CA GLY A 68 -19.89 25.29 -11.57
C GLY A 68 -19.36 26.10 -10.38
N LEU A 69 -18.98 25.43 -9.28
CA LEU A 69 -18.36 26.11 -8.13
C LEU A 69 -16.90 26.50 -8.39
N MET A 70 -16.14 25.69 -9.13
CA MET A 70 -14.73 25.90 -9.36
C MET A 70 -14.44 26.82 -10.55
N LEU A 71 -15.15 26.58 -11.68
CA LEU A 71 -14.86 27.18 -12.97
C LEU A 71 -15.83 28.33 -13.32
N ALA A 72 -16.66 28.78 -12.38
CA ALA A 72 -17.59 29.88 -12.59
C ALA A 72 -16.88 31.16 -13.04
N GLU A 73 -17.53 31.92 -13.89
CA GLU A 73 -17.07 33.27 -14.28
C GLU A 73 -17.33 34.28 -13.16
N ASP A 74 -18.43 34.11 -12.42
CA ASP A 74 -18.83 34.98 -11.34
C ASP A 74 -18.50 34.36 -9.97
N TYR A 75 -17.86 35.15 -9.11
CA TYR A 75 -17.48 34.74 -7.75
C TYR A 75 -18.00 35.73 -6.69
N VAL A 76 -18.57 35.21 -5.62
CA VAL A 76 -18.92 35.98 -4.44
C VAL A 76 -17.68 36.19 -3.59
N ALA A 77 -17.22 37.44 -3.51
CA ALA A 77 -16.06 37.89 -2.72
C ALA A 77 -14.76 37.12 -2.98
N GLY A 78 -14.63 36.48 -4.14
CA GLY A 78 -13.48 35.63 -4.49
C GLY A 78 -13.46 34.28 -3.74
N VAL A 79 -14.51 33.92 -3.02
CA VAL A 79 -14.57 32.75 -2.13
C VAL A 79 -15.37 31.60 -2.74
N ILE A 80 -16.48 31.88 -3.40
CA ILE A 80 -17.35 30.83 -3.94
C ILE A 80 -17.84 31.24 -5.33
N GLY A 81 -17.69 30.35 -6.29
CA GLY A 81 -18.24 30.50 -7.61
C GLY A 81 -19.76 30.36 -7.60
N LEU A 82 -20.42 31.10 -8.46
CA LEU A 82 -21.87 31.02 -8.69
C LEU A 82 -22.13 30.00 -9.81
N PRO A 83 -22.63 28.81 -9.50
CA PRO A 83 -22.86 27.78 -10.52
C PRO A 83 -23.86 28.27 -11.56
N ASN A 84 -23.55 27.97 -12.83
CA ASN A 84 -24.44 28.15 -13.95
C ASN A 84 -24.74 26.78 -14.62
N LEU A 85 -25.61 26.79 -15.63
CA LEU A 85 -25.96 25.58 -16.36
C LEU A 85 -25.27 25.47 -17.73
N ASP A 86 -24.22 26.26 -17.96
CA ASP A 86 -23.53 26.33 -19.26
C ASP A 86 -23.00 25.00 -19.73
N ILE A 87 -22.55 24.15 -18.82
CA ILE A 87 -22.13 22.79 -19.11
C ILE A 87 -23.23 21.96 -19.82
N PHE A 88 -24.50 22.27 -19.59
CA PHE A 88 -25.64 21.57 -20.19
C PHE A 88 -26.28 22.34 -21.35
N THR A 89 -26.07 23.65 -21.42
CA THR A 89 -26.76 24.55 -22.36
C THR A 89 -25.86 25.08 -23.47
N ASN A 90 -24.54 25.02 -23.31
CA ASN A 90 -23.55 25.58 -24.22
C ASN A 90 -22.53 24.53 -24.70
N TRP A 91 -23.03 23.37 -25.15
CA TRP A 91 -22.20 22.21 -25.49
C TRP A 91 -21.09 22.53 -26.49
N ASP A 92 -21.37 23.26 -27.54
CA ASP A 92 -20.44 23.53 -28.63
C ASP A 92 -19.32 24.51 -28.29
N ASN A 93 -19.54 25.37 -27.27
CA ASN A 93 -18.57 26.43 -26.88
C ASN A 93 -18.05 26.26 -25.45
N TYR A 94 -18.46 25.21 -24.73
CA TYR A 94 -17.96 24.96 -23.38
C TYR A 94 -16.50 24.48 -23.43
N ASN A 95 -15.67 24.94 -22.46
CA ASN A 95 -14.27 24.53 -22.37
C ASN A 95 -14.11 23.11 -21.80
N TRP A 96 -14.38 22.11 -22.64
CA TRP A 96 -14.33 20.70 -22.25
C TRP A 96 -12.95 20.23 -21.84
N SER A 97 -11.88 20.79 -22.42
CA SER A 97 -10.52 20.45 -22.05
C SER A 97 -10.23 20.85 -20.60
N SER A 98 -10.61 22.06 -20.21
CA SER A 98 -10.49 22.53 -18.83
C SER A 98 -11.36 21.70 -17.87
N PHE A 99 -12.59 21.36 -18.29
CA PHE A 99 -13.48 20.52 -17.49
C PHE A 99 -12.84 19.15 -17.17
N VAL A 100 -12.39 18.43 -18.20
CA VAL A 100 -11.82 17.08 -18.02
C VAL A 100 -10.55 17.12 -17.17
N PHE A 101 -9.68 18.11 -17.37
CA PHE A 101 -8.46 18.26 -16.57
C PHE A 101 -8.76 18.53 -15.09
N ASN A 102 -9.69 19.44 -14.81
CA ASN A 102 -10.08 19.73 -13.42
C ASN A 102 -10.86 18.58 -12.78
N LEU A 103 -11.61 17.79 -13.55
CA LEU A 103 -12.27 16.57 -13.08
C LEU A 103 -11.27 15.53 -12.58
N VAL A 104 -10.22 15.23 -13.35
CA VAL A 104 -9.22 14.22 -12.95
C VAL A 104 -8.40 14.68 -11.73
N PHE A 105 -8.22 15.97 -11.53
CA PHE A 105 -7.63 16.55 -10.33
C PHE A 105 -8.56 16.43 -9.11
N CYS A 106 -9.84 16.73 -9.31
CA CYS A 106 -10.87 16.53 -8.29
C CYS A 106 -10.92 15.08 -7.79
N ALA A 107 -10.94 14.12 -8.71
CA ALA A 107 -10.93 12.70 -8.39
C ALA A 107 -9.66 12.32 -7.59
N THR A 108 -8.50 12.90 -7.94
CA THR A 108 -7.26 12.64 -7.21
C THR A 108 -7.34 13.10 -5.76
N ALA A 109 -7.92 14.28 -5.47
CA ALA A 109 -8.09 14.76 -4.10
C ALA A 109 -8.98 13.83 -3.26
N ALA A 110 -10.04 13.26 -3.83
CA ALA A 110 -10.92 12.30 -3.17
C ALA A 110 -10.22 10.94 -2.94
N THR A 111 -9.48 10.44 -3.93
CA THR A 111 -8.78 9.15 -3.87
C THR A 111 -7.73 9.10 -2.77
N ILE A 112 -7.00 10.19 -2.51
CA ILE A 112 -5.98 10.26 -1.44
C ILE A 112 -6.54 9.82 -0.08
N VAL A 113 -7.80 10.11 0.20
CA VAL A 113 -8.44 9.77 1.49
C VAL A 113 -8.62 8.26 1.66
N SER A 114 -8.81 7.54 0.56
CA SER A 114 -9.06 6.09 0.53
C SER A 114 -8.00 5.30 1.30
N GLY A 115 -6.73 5.58 1.06
CA GLY A 115 -5.61 4.83 1.62
C GLY A 115 -5.52 4.87 3.15
N ALA A 116 -5.70 6.05 3.74
CA ALA A 116 -5.66 6.22 5.20
C ALA A 116 -6.85 5.57 5.92
N MET A 117 -7.97 5.41 5.23
CA MET A 117 -9.20 4.84 5.74
C MET A 117 -9.41 3.37 5.35
N ALA A 118 -8.44 2.75 4.67
CA ALA A 118 -8.53 1.40 4.14
C ALA A 118 -8.77 0.33 5.21
N GLU A 119 -9.36 -0.79 4.79
CA GLU A 119 -9.61 -2.03 5.54
C GLU A 119 -10.73 -1.99 6.60
N ARG A 120 -11.29 -0.81 6.93
CA ARG A 120 -12.28 -0.68 8.02
C ARG A 120 -13.41 0.30 7.76
N THR A 121 -13.44 0.95 6.61
CA THR A 121 -14.49 1.92 6.25
C THR A 121 -15.64 1.21 5.53
N LYS A 122 -16.88 1.51 5.90
CA LYS A 122 -18.05 1.08 5.13
C LYS A 122 -17.99 1.63 3.72
N PHE A 123 -18.21 0.80 2.71
CA PHE A 123 -18.16 1.19 1.30
C PHE A 123 -19.16 2.32 0.98
N SER A 124 -20.38 2.22 1.51
CA SER A 124 -21.39 3.27 1.33
C SER A 124 -21.02 4.61 1.98
N ALA A 125 -20.39 4.60 3.15
CA ALA A 125 -19.86 5.81 3.78
C ALA A 125 -18.74 6.43 2.96
N TYR A 126 -17.91 5.58 2.35
CA TYR A 126 -16.88 5.98 1.41
C TYR A 126 -17.47 6.76 0.22
N CYS A 127 -18.49 6.21 -0.44
CA CYS A 127 -19.16 6.86 -1.56
C CYS A 127 -19.73 8.24 -1.18
N ILE A 128 -20.28 8.37 0.04
CA ILE A 128 -20.85 9.65 0.51
C ILE A 128 -19.76 10.72 0.66
N TYR A 129 -18.64 10.41 1.36
CA TYR A 129 -17.63 11.45 1.56
C TYR A 129 -16.88 11.80 0.28
N SER A 130 -16.64 10.82 -0.61
CA SER A 130 -16.07 11.06 -1.94
C SER A 130 -16.95 12.03 -2.74
N ALA A 131 -18.27 11.82 -2.72
CA ALA A 131 -19.21 12.74 -3.36
C ALA A 131 -19.13 14.16 -2.75
N VAL A 132 -19.05 14.30 -1.43
CA VAL A 132 -18.96 15.62 -0.76
C VAL A 132 -17.64 16.33 -1.08
N ILE A 133 -16.51 15.59 -1.08
CA ILE A 133 -15.22 16.17 -1.46
C ILE A 133 -15.29 16.69 -2.89
N SER A 134 -15.77 15.87 -3.82
CA SER A 134 -15.78 16.19 -5.25
C SER A 134 -16.85 17.24 -5.64
N ALA A 135 -17.96 17.34 -4.90
CA ALA A 135 -19.01 18.32 -5.18
C ALA A 135 -18.73 19.69 -4.58
N VAL A 136 -18.12 19.76 -3.39
CA VAL A 136 -18.09 20.98 -2.58
C VAL A 136 -16.70 21.30 -2.03
N VAL A 137 -16.05 20.34 -1.34
CA VAL A 137 -14.83 20.68 -0.58
C VAL A 137 -13.70 21.09 -1.50
N TYR A 138 -13.35 20.23 -2.43
CA TYR A 138 -12.30 20.49 -3.42
C TYR A 138 -12.66 21.66 -4.36
N PRO A 139 -13.85 21.70 -5.00
CA PRO A 139 -14.14 22.74 -5.99
C PRO A 139 -14.07 24.17 -5.45
N ILE A 140 -14.51 24.38 -4.21
CA ILE A 140 -14.50 25.72 -3.61
C ILE A 140 -13.07 26.19 -3.37
N GLU A 141 -12.23 25.39 -2.72
CA GLU A 141 -10.87 25.82 -2.39
C GLU A 141 -9.94 25.83 -3.62
N ALA A 142 -10.11 24.88 -4.56
CA ALA A 142 -9.39 24.88 -5.82
C ALA A 142 -9.74 26.14 -6.67
N GLY A 143 -10.98 26.61 -6.58
CA GLY A 143 -11.38 27.88 -7.15
C GLY A 143 -10.65 29.09 -6.53
N TRP A 144 -10.31 29.05 -5.24
CA TRP A 144 -9.48 30.12 -4.64
C TRP A 144 -8.09 30.18 -5.27
N VAL A 145 -7.54 29.02 -5.62
CA VAL A 145 -6.16 28.84 -6.10
C VAL A 145 -6.04 29.10 -7.59
N TRP A 146 -6.96 28.56 -8.41
CA TRP A 146 -6.78 28.51 -9.86
C TRP A 146 -7.77 29.34 -10.67
N ASN A 147 -8.92 29.74 -10.10
CA ASN A 147 -9.80 30.64 -10.78
C ASN A 147 -9.27 32.08 -10.70
N SER A 148 -9.26 32.81 -11.81
CA SER A 148 -8.80 34.21 -11.84
C SER A 148 -9.58 35.15 -10.92
N GLN A 149 -10.81 34.78 -10.53
CA GLN A 149 -11.62 35.49 -9.56
C GLN A 149 -11.33 35.07 -8.12
N GLY A 150 -10.61 33.97 -7.91
CA GLY A 150 -10.27 33.44 -6.59
C GLY A 150 -9.38 34.41 -5.79
N TRP A 151 -9.64 34.49 -4.49
CA TRP A 151 -8.93 35.46 -3.64
C TRP A 151 -7.45 35.10 -3.42
N LEU A 152 -7.09 33.82 -3.34
CA LEU A 152 -5.70 33.38 -3.26
C LEU A 152 -4.95 33.62 -4.57
N TYR A 153 -5.60 33.38 -5.71
CA TYR A 153 -5.05 33.71 -7.03
C TYR A 153 -4.70 35.20 -7.11
N LYS A 154 -5.65 36.06 -6.74
CA LYS A 154 -5.47 37.53 -6.74
C LYS A 154 -4.39 38.01 -5.77
N LEU A 155 -4.13 37.27 -4.70
CA LEU A 155 -3.07 37.57 -3.73
C LEU A 155 -1.67 37.18 -4.24
N GLY A 156 -1.61 36.34 -5.29
CA GLY A 156 -0.37 35.82 -5.86
C GLY A 156 0.10 34.52 -5.20
N PHE A 157 -0.82 33.72 -4.68
CA PHE A 157 -0.54 32.37 -4.21
C PHE A 157 -0.12 31.50 -5.41
N ILE A 158 0.97 30.74 -5.27
CA ILE A 158 1.52 29.88 -6.31
C ILE A 158 1.34 28.44 -5.87
N ASP A 159 0.52 27.71 -6.60
CA ASP A 159 0.39 26.26 -6.51
C ASP A 159 0.14 25.74 -7.92
N TYR A 160 1.25 25.48 -8.67
CA TYR A 160 1.17 25.24 -10.10
C TYR A 160 0.29 24.04 -10.45
N ALA A 161 0.46 22.94 -9.74
CA ALA A 161 -0.29 21.71 -10.02
C ALA A 161 -0.90 21.05 -8.77
N GLY A 162 -0.91 21.67 -7.58
CA GLY A 162 -1.76 21.24 -6.49
C GLY A 162 -1.07 20.55 -5.30
N SER A 163 0.14 20.96 -4.89
CA SER A 163 0.66 20.50 -3.59
C SER A 163 -0.30 20.84 -2.44
N ALA A 164 -0.89 22.04 -2.44
CA ALA A 164 -1.90 22.44 -1.47
C ALA A 164 -3.30 21.99 -1.92
N ALA A 165 -3.75 22.47 -3.07
CA ALA A 165 -5.14 22.32 -3.51
C ALA A 165 -5.58 20.85 -3.71
N ILE A 166 -4.66 19.93 -3.97
CA ILE A 166 -5.00 18.52 -4.15
C ILE A 166 -4.45 17.68 -3.00
N HIS A 167 -3.12 17.74 -2.82
CA HIS A 167 -2.46 16.80 -1.91
C HIS A 167 -2.65 17.16 -0.44
N MET A 168 -2.51 18.42 -0.07
CA MET A 168 -2.75 18.83 1.31
C MET A 168 -4.23 18.70 1.68
N VAL A 169 -5.15 19.00 0.76
CA VAL A 169 -6.61 18.81 0.97
C VAL A 169 -6.95 17.34 1.17
N GLY A 170 -6.58 16.47 0.23
CA GLY A 170 -6.79 15.03 0.35
C GLY A 170 -6.12 14.44 1.59
N GLY A 171 -4.88 14.85 1.87
CA GLY A 171 -4.12 14.42 3.05
C GLY A 171 -4.72 14.89 4.39
N THR A 172 -5.30 16.10 4.44
CA THR A 172 -6.04 16.61 5.61
C THR A 172 -7.29 15.79 5.85
N ALA A 173 -8.08 15.55 4.80
CA ALA A 173 -9.26 14.70 4.87
C ALA A 173 -8.91 13.27 5.30
N ALA A 174 -7.80 12.72 4.80
CA ALA A 174 -7.24 11.42 5.18
C ALA A 174 -6.90 11.35 6.67
N LEU A 175 -6.22 12.36 7.20
CA LEU A 175 -5.87 12.44 8.62
C LEU A 175 -7.11 12.46 9.52
N ILE A 176 -8.07 13.33 9.20
CA ILE A 176 -9.32 13.45 9.97
C ILE A 176 -10.11 12.14 9.89
N GLY A 177 -10.23 11.54 8.69
CA GLY A 177 -10.91 10.27 8.48
C GLY A 177 -10.28 9.12 9.28
N ALA A 178 -8.95 9.02 9.28
CA ALA A 178 -8.23 8.01 10.08
C ALA A 178 -8.49 8.17 11.59
N ILE A 179 -8.54 9.42 12.10
CA ILE A 179 -8.87 9.72 13.50
C ILE A 179 -10.32 9.33 13.83
N PHE A 180 -11.28 9.65 12.95
CA PHE A 180 -12.70 9.34 13.17
C PHE A 180 -13.00 7.84 13.16
N LEU A 181 -12.31 7.08 12.31
CA LEU A 181 -12.42 5.61 12.25
C LEU A 181 -11.74 4.91 13.43
N GLY A 182 -10.62 5.46 13.89
CA GLY A 182 -9.73 4.77 14.80
C GLY A 182 -8.87 3.71 14.08
N PRO A 183 -7.97 3.04 14.82
CA PRO A 183 -7.02 2.08 14.24
C PRO A 183 -7.71 0.78 13.82
N ARG A 184 -7.07 0.05 12.90
CA ARG A 184 -7.43 -1.34 12.55
C ARG A 184 -7.31 -2.24 13.78
N ILE A 185 -8.14 -3.27 13.83
CA ILE A 185 -8.08 -4.28 14.91
C ILE A 185 -6.67 -4.90 14.92
N GLY A 186 -6.09 -4.97 16.13
CA GLY A 186 -4.75 -5.52 16.35
C GLY A 186 -3.59 -4.58 16.03
N LYS A 187 -3.84 -3.35 15.53
CA LYS A 187 -2.77 -2.39 15.20
C LYS A 187 -2.02 -1.88 16.43
N TYR A 188 -2.71 -1.63 17.52
CA TYR A 188 -2.11 -1.20 18.79
C TYR A 188 -2.52 -2.16 19.91
N VAL A 189 -1.54 -2.57 20.69
CA VAL A 189 -1.73 -3.46 21.85
C VAL A 189 -1.22 -2.78 23.11
N THR A 190 -1.75 -3.17 24.25
CA THR A 190 -1.23 -2.70 25.53
C THR A 190 -0.09 -3.62 25.97
N GLY A 191 1.13 -3.11 26.01
CA GLY A 191 2.29 -3.82 26.48
C GLY A 191 2.23 -4.13 27.98
N LYS A 192 3.16 -4.93 28.46
CA LYS A 192 3.26 -5.33 29.89
C LYS A 192 3.49 -4.13 30.82
N ASP A 193 4.02 -3.04 30.31
CA ASP A 193 4.25 -1.77 31.03
C ASP A 193 3.02 -0.84 31.01
N GLY A 194 1.90 -1.28 30.45
CA GLY A 194 0.66 -0.50 30.31
C GLY A 194 0.67 0.53 29.17
N LYS A 195 1.75 0.62 28.39
CA LYS A 195 1.83 1.53 27.24
C LYS A 195 1.28 0.87 25.98
N LYS A 196 0.77 1.72 25.08
CA LYS A 196 0.38 1.27 23.75
C LYS A 196 1.61 1.05 22.89
N GLU A 197 1.68 -0.12 22.29
CA GLU A 197 2.71 -0.53 21.34
C GLU A 197 2.09 -0.74 19.96
N ALA A 198 2.75 -0.21 18.92
CA ALA A 198 2.30 -0.38 17.54
C ALA A 198 2.77 -1.74 17.01
N ARG A 199 1.85 -2.49 16.40
CA ARG A 199 2.16 -3.71 15.64
C ARG A 199 2.21 -3.41 14.14
N ALA A 200 3.14 -4.02 13.44
CA ALA A 200 3.20 -3.93 11.99
C ALA A 200 2.07 -4.77 11.37
N ILE A 201 1.31 -4.15 10.45
CA ILE A 201 0.36 -4.85 9.57
C ILE A 201 0.89 -4.68 8.14
N PRO A 202 1.74 -5.60 7.65
CA PRO A 202 2.33 -5.48 6.31
C PRO A 202 1.28 -5.60 5.21
N GLY A 203 1.54 -4.89 4.10
CA GLY A 203 0.79 -5.09 2.87
C GLY A 203 1.05 -6.48 2.27
N HIS A 204 0.08 -7.00 1.54
CA HIS A 204 0.17 -8.35 0.99
C HIS A 204 1.04 -8.46 -0.26
N SER A 205 1.26 -7.35 -1.00
CA SER A 205 2.03 -7.36 -2.24
C SER A 205 2.77 -6.05 -2.49
N ILE A 206 3.98 -5.96 -1.95
CA ILE A 206 4.85 -4.80 -2.20
C ILE A 206 5.16 -4.64 -3.70
N THR A 207 5.19 -5.72 -4.46
CA THR A 207 5.40 -5.69 -5.93
C THR A 207 4.29 -4.94 -6.65
N ILE A 208 3.02 -5.19 -6.31
CA ILE A 208 1.87 -4.45 -6.87
C ILE A 208 1.94 -2.98 -6.44
N GLY A 209 2.25 -2.72 -5.16
CA GLY A 209 2.44 -1.35 -4.67
C GLY A 209 3.55 -0.61 -5.41
N ALA A 210 4.69 -1.26 -5.67
CA ALA A 210 5.79 -0.69 -6.43
C ALA A 210 5.39 -0.35 -7.88
N LEU A 211 4.68 -1.25 -8.56
CA LEU A 211 4.18 -0.99 -9.92
C LEU A 211 3.21 0.21 -9.91
N GLY A 212 2.35 0.31 -8.89
CA GLY A 212 1.50 1.48 -8.70
C GLY A 212 2.29 2.79 -8.58
N VAL A 213 3.40 2.80 -7.83
CA VAL A 213 4.28 3.98 -7.71
C VAL A 213 4.89 4.37 -9.06
N PHE A 214 5.33 3.41 -9.88
CA PHE A 214 5.85 3.71 -11.23
C PHE A 214 4.76 4.32 -12.13
N ILE A 215 3.54 3.80 -12.08
CA ILE A 215 2.40 4.35 -12.83
C ILE A 215 2.08 5.76 -12.36
N LEU A 216 2.08 6.01 -11.04
CA LEU A 216 1.87 7.34 -10.49
C LEU A 216 2.95 8.32 -10.93
N TRP A 217 4.23 7.94 -10.88
CA TRP A 217 5.31 8.80 -11.34
C TRP A 217 5.19 9.11 -12.84
N PHE A 218 4.91 8.11 -13.66
CA PHE A 218 4.67 8.30 -15.09
C PHE A 218 3.52 9.29 -15.35
N GLY A 219 2.37 9.09 -14.66
CA GLY A 219 1.22 10.00 -14.75
C GLY A 219 1.53 11.42 -14.27
N TRP A 220 2.51 11.57 -13.35
CA TRP A 220 2.88 12.87 -12.80
C TRP A 220 3.53 13.82 -13.81
N TYR A 221 4.11 13.30 -14.89
CA TYR A 221 4.55 14.15 -16.00
C TYR A 221 3.37 14.86 -16.68
N GLY A 222 2.22 14.19 -16.78
CA GLY A 222 0.97 14.83 -17.19
C GLY A 222 0.39 15.74 -16.12
N PHE A 223 0.40 15.27 -14.86
CA PHE A 223 -0.12 16.01 -13.72
C PHE A 223 0.53 17.40 -13.57
N ASN A 224 1.85 17.45 -13.59
CA ASN A 224 2.62 18.69 -13.49
C ASN A 224 2.76 19.40 -14.84
N GLY A 225 2.87 18.67 -15.95
CA GLY A 225 3.25 19.25 -17.24
C GLY A 225 2.09 19.67 -18.13
N ALA A 226 0.86 19.18 -17.88
CA ALA A 226 -0.26 19.42 -18.79
C ALA A 226 -0.56 20.90 -19.04
N ALA A 227 -0.49 21.72 -17.99
CA ALA A 227 -0.79 23.15 -18.07
C ALA A 227 0.35 24.00 -18.67
N ALA A 228 1.45 23.41 -19.13
CA ALA A 228 2.52 24.13 -19.83
C ALA A 228 2.03 24.64 -21.19
N THR A 229 2.40 25.87 -21.54
CA THR A 229 2.02 26.53 -22.80
C THR A 229 3.20 26.71 -23.76
N ASP A 230 4.40 26.32 -23.34
CA ASP A 230 5.60 26.35 -24.15
C ASP A 230 6.56 25.19 -23.82
N ILE A 231 7.40 24.81 -24.78
CA ILE A 231 8.28 23.65 -24.67
C ILE A 231 9.40 23.83 -23.64
N ALA A 232 9.87 25.06 -23.42
CA ALA A 232 10.92 25.32 -22.44
C ALA A 232 10.41 25.12 -21.01
N THR A 233 9.23 25.65 -20.72
CA THR A 233 8.53 25.42 -19.45
C THR A 233 8.20 23.94 -19.25
N LEU A 234 7.66 23.26 -20.27
CA LEU A 234 7.38 21.83 -20.21
C LEU A 234 8.65 21.02 -19.90
N GLY A 235 9.77 21.32 -20.58
CA GLY A 235 11.05 20.66 -20.32
C GLY A 235 11.55 20.86 -18.89
N LYS A 236 11.44 22.08 -18.33
CA LYS A 236 11.78 22.37 -16.92
C LYS A 236 10.93 21.55 -15.96
N ILE A 237 9.61 21.51 -16.18
CA ILE A 237 8.67 20.73 -15.35
C ILE A 237 9.03 19.24 -15.36
N PHE A 238 9.40 18.67 -16.51
CA PHE A 238 9.84 17.27 -16.59
C PHE A 238 11.11 17.03 -15.78
N VAL A 239 12.08 17.95 -15.86
CA VAL A 239 13.32 17.84 -15.07
C VAL A 239 13.03 17.91 -13.56
N THR A 240 12.28 18.92 -13.11
CA THR A 240 11.98 19.07 -11.67
C THR A 240 11.13 17.91 -11.13
N THR A 241 10.17 17.42 -11.92
CA THR A 241 9.34 16.24 -11.61
C THR A 241 10.15 14.94 -11.62
N THR A 242 11.31 14.90 -12.25
CA THR A 242 12.25 13.78 -12.19
C THR A 242 13.20 13.89 -11.00
N LEU A 243 13.81 15.06 -10.79
CA LEU A 243 14.84 15.24 -9.77
C LEU A 243 14.29 15.11 -8.35
N ALA A 244 13.22 15.82 -8.03
CA ALA A 244 12.71 15.83 -6.66
C ALA A 244 12.33 14.42 -6.14
N PRO A 245 11.54 13.59 -6.84
CA PRO A 245 11.22 12.24 -6.37
C PRO A 245 12.43 11.29 -6.37
N ALA A 246 13.38 11.44 -7.31
CA ALA A 246 14.60 10.63 -7.32
C ALA A 246 15.46 10.89 -6.08
N PHE A 247 15.70 12.15 -5.75
CA PHE A 247 16.44 12.52 -4.54
C PHE A 247 15.68 12.20 -3.27
N ALA A 248 14.36 12.33 -3.25
CA ALA A 248 13.54 11.92 -2.12
C ALA A 248 13.61 10.41 -1.86
N SER A 249 13.52 9.58 -2.92
CA SER A 249 13.66 8.12 -2.80
C SER A 249 15.03 7.73 -2.24
N CYS A 250 16.10 8.33 -2.76
CA CYS A 250 17.47 8.09 -2.28
C CYS A 250 17.64 8.52 -0.81
N ALA A 251 17.09 9.68 -0.44
CA ALA A 251 17.13 10.17 0.94
C ALA A 251 16.36 9.26 1.90
N THR A 252 15.15 8.82 1.51
CA THR A 252 14.34 7.89 2.30
C THR A 252 15.04 6.55 2.48
N MET A 253 15.57 5.99 1.40
CA MET A 253 16.33 4.74 1.43
C MET A 253 17.53 4.86 2.38
N ALA A 254 18.36 5.88 2.22
CA ALA A 254 19.53 6.11 3.05
C ALA A 254 19.16 6.33 4.52
N PHE A 255 18.14 7.15 4.80
CA PHE A 255 17.69 7.44 6.15
C PHE A 255 17.16 6.19 6.87
N THR A 256 16.32 5.41 6.21
CA THR A 256 15.79 4.14 6.78
C THR A 256 16.89 3.10 6.93
N TRP A 257 17.86 3.05 6.02
CA TRP A 257 19.01 2.15 6.10
C TRP A 257 19.89 2.47 7.31
N ILE A 258 20.26 3.74 7.48
CA ILE A 258 21.06 4.18 8.65
C ILE A 258 20.32 3.90 9.95
N LYS A 259 19.03 4.21 10.00
CA LYS A 259 18.22 4.09 11.21
C LYS A 259 17.92 2.63 11.61
N ASN A 260 17.57 1.78 10.63
CA ASN A 260 17.04 0.43 10.85
C ASN A 260 18.05 -0.67 10.50
N GLY A 261 19.24 -0.32 10.01
CA GLY A 261 20.26 -1.27 9.55
C GLY A 261 19.94 -1.91 8.19
N LYS A 262 18.76 -1.65 7.62
CA LYS A 262 18.32 -2.10 6.29
C LYS A 262 17.41 -1.05 5.66
N PRO A 263 17.46 -0.88 4.32
CA PRO A 263 16.52 0.01 3.65
C PRO A 263 15.09 -0.55 3.71
N ASP A 264 14.12 0.31 4.00
CA ASP A 264 12.70 -0.04 3.99
C ASP A 264 12.11 0.21 2.59
N VAL A 265 11.67 -0.86 1.93
CA VAL A 265 11.14 -0.78 0.56
C VAL A 265 9.85 0.05 0.51
N SER A 266 8.92 -0.19 1.43
CA SER A 266 7.63 0.51 1.44
C SER A 266 7.78 2.00 1.73
N MET A 267 8.70 2.36 2.63
CA MET A 267 9.02 3.76 2.91
C MET A 267 9.74 4.42 1.74
N THR A 268 10.64 3.71 1.06
CA THR A 268 11.34 4.23 -0.13
C THR A 268 10.35 4.53 -1.27
N LEU A 269 9.35 3.68 -1.46
CA LEU A 269 8.25 3.91 -2.39
C LEU A 269 7.42 5.15 -2.00
N ASN A 270 7.09 5.31 -0.73
CA ASN A 270 6.43 6.52 -0.22
C ASN A 270 7.33 7.77 -0.35
N GLY A 271 8.65 7.62 -0.22
CA GLY A 271 9.63 8.69 -0.45
C GLY A 271 9.56 9.26 -1.86
N SER A 272 9.42 8.37 -2.86
CA SER A 272 9.21 8.78 -4.25
C SER A 272 7.94 9.63 -4.40
N LEU A 273 6.81 9.15 -3.86
CA LEU A 273 5.55 9.88 -3.91
C LEU A 273 5.63 11.22 -3.14
N ALA A 274 6.30 11.23 -1.99
CA ALA A 274 6.52 12.45 -1.20
C ALA A 274 7.29 13.53 -1.98
N GLY A 275 8.33 13.12 -2.73
CA GLY A 275 9.08 14.01 -3.61
C GLY A 275 8.24 14.56 -4.76
N LEU A 276 7.37 13.72 -5.35
CA LEU A 276 6.41 14.15 -6.37
C LEU A 276 5.41 15.18 -5.83
N VAL A 277 4.82 14.92 -4.67
CA VAL A 277 3.91 15.84 -4.00
C VAL A 277 4.59 17.18 -3.67
N ALA A 278 5.80 17.11 -3.12
CA ALA A 278 6.52 18.31 -2.69
C ALA A 278 6.93 19.22 -3.86
N ILE A 279 7.22 18.67 -5.04
CA ILE A 279 7.60 19.48 -6.20
C ILE A 279 6.40 20.08 -6.93
N THR A 280 5.21 19.53 -6.75
CA THR A 280 4.02 19.82 -7.55
C THR A 280 3.63 21.31 -7.54
N ALA A 281 3.71 22.01 -6.38
CA ALA A 281 3.40 23.46 -6.33
C ALA A 281 4.39 24.31 -7.10
N GLY A 282 5.67 23.92 -7.08
CA GLY A 282 6.76 24.72 -7.61
C GLY A 282 7.39 24.19 -8.90
N CYS A 283 6.83 23.15 -9.52
CA CYS A 283 7.48 22.42 -10.60
C CYS A 283 7.88 23.29 -11.80
N ALA A 284 7.15 24.36 -12.07
CA ALA A 284 7.46 25.36 -13.11
C ALA A 284 8.29 26.55 -12.60
N ASN A 285 8.35 26.76 -11.28
CA ASN A 285 8.87 27.99 -10.67
C ASN A 285 10.24 27.82 -10.00
N VAL A 286 10.71 26.59 -9.77
CA VAL A 286 12.01 26.31 -9.15
C VAL A 286 13.02 25.80 -10.18
N ASP A 287 14.31 25.94 -9.88
CA ASP A 287 15.39 25.37 -10.68
C ASP A 287 15.77 23.94 -10.23
N ALA A 288 16.80 23.39 -10.86
CA ALA A 288 17.27 22.04 -10.56
C ALA A 288 17.79 21.92 -9.11
N LEU A 289 18.49 22.93 -8.59
CA LEU A 289 19.00 22.91 -7.22
C LEU A 289 17.87 22.98 -6.20
N GLY A 290 16.89 23.87 -6.40
CA GLY A 290 15.69 23.94 -5.57
C GLY A 290 14.93 22.63 -5.57
N SER A 291 14.74 21.98 -6.73
CA SER A 291 14.04 20.69 -6.81
C SER A 291 14.77 19.56 -6.08
N ILE A 292 16.11 19.51 -6.15
CA ILE A 292 16.94 18.55 -5.40
C ILE A 292 16.74 18.72 -3.90
N ILE A 293 16.83 19.96 -3.39
CA ILE A 293 16.68 20.25 -1.95
C ILE A 293 15.26 19.92 -1.49
N ILE A 294 14.24 20.30 -2.26
CA ILE A 294 12.83 19.97 -1.98
C ILE A 294 12.67 18.45 -1.83
N GLY A 295 13.24 17.68 -2.76
CA GLY A 295 13.19 16.23 -2.72
C GLY A 295 13.91 15.61 -1.53
N LEU A 296 15.13 16.05 -1.24
CA LEU A 296 15.91 15.54 -0.08
C LEU A 296 15.15 15.73 1.24
N VAL A 297 14.57 16.91 1.44
CA VAL A 297 13.76 17.19 2.64
C VAL A 297 12.50 16.33 2.66
N ALA A 298 11.78 16.22 1.55
CA ALA A 298 10.57 15.43 1.45
C ALA A 298 10.81 13.96 1.80
N GLY A 299 11.93 13.39 1.33
CA GLY A 299 12.28 11.99 1.58
C GLY A 299 12.56 11.66 3.05
N VAL A 300 13.15 12.57 3.79
CA VAL A 300 13.33 12.40 5.25
C VAL A 300 12.04 12.71 6.00
N TRP A 301 11.34 13.77 5.58
CA TRP A 301 10.14 14.26 6.24
C TRP A 301 9.01 13.24 6.24
N VAL A 302 8.79 12.52 5.13
CA VAL A 302 7.75 11.48 5.05
C VAL A 302 7.98 10.37 6.08
N VAL A 303 9.23 9.94 6.30
CA VAL A 303 9.55 8.91 7.30
C VAL A 303 9.23 9.41 8.69
N VAL A 304 9.68 10.63 9.01
CA VAL A 304 9.44 11.23 10.33
C VAL A 304 7.96 11.35 10.63
N VAL A 305 7.16 11.83 9.67
CA VAL A 305 5.72 12.03 9.87
C VAL A 305 4.99 10.70 10.01
N VAL A 306 5.26 9.71 9.15
CA VAL A 306 4.64 8.38 9.25
C VAL A 306 4.93 7.74 10.60
N GLU A 307 6.18 7.81 11.07
CA GLU A 307 6.54 7.26 12.38
C GLU A 307 5.94 8.04 13.55
N VAL A 308 5.87 9.36 13.47
CA VAL A 308 5.21 10.17 14.52
C VAL A 308 3.74 9.84 14.61
N LEU A 309 3.05 9.72 13.47
CA LEU A 309 1.64 9.34 13.44
C LEU A 309 1.42 7.94 14.04
N ASP A 310 2.19 6.98 13.60
CA ASP A 310 2.03 5.57 14.02
C ASP A 310 2.51 5.33 15.46
N LEU A 311 3.75 5.75 15.79
CA LEU A 311 4.40 5.37 17.05
C LEU A 311 4.06 6.30 18.23
N LYS A 312 3.76 7.58 17.97
CA LYS A 312 3.53 8.56 19.04
C LYS A 312 2.07 8.99 19.15
N LEU A 313 1.42 9.25 18.01
CA LEU A 313 0.04 9.73 18.00
C LEU A 313 -0.97 8.59 17.89
N HIS A 314 -0.54 7.38 17.58
CA HIS A 314 -1.36 6.18 17.40
C HIS A 314 -2.51 6.41 16.39
N VAL A 315 -2.19 7.08 15.28
CA VAL A 315 -3.07 7.25 14.13
C VAL A 315 -2.68 6.21 13.09
N ASP A 316 -3.59 5.29 12.79
CA ASP A 316 -3.36 4.20 11.84
C ASP A 316 -3.64 4.67 10.41
N ASP A 317 -2.58 4.85 9.64
CA ASP A 317 -2.59 5.14 8.21
C ASP A 317 -1.97 3.97 7.44
N PRO A 318 -2.79 3.06 6.88
CA PRO A 318 -2.32 1.83 6.26
C PRO A 318 -1.30 2.01 5.16
N VAL A 319 -1.44 3.05 4.34
CA VAL A 319 -0.59 3.26 3.16
C VAL A 319 0.42 4.40 3.31
N GLY A 320 0.30 5.22 4.36
CA GLY A 320 1.15 6.38 4.60
C GLY A 320 0.70 7.64 3.84
N ALA A 321 -0.59 7.70 3.46
CA ALA A 321 -1.16 8.81 2.70
C ALA A 321 -1.00 10.16 3.40
N VAL A 322 -1.16 10.22 4.72
CA VAL A 322 -1.00 11.46 5.50
C VAL A 322 0.45 11.97 5.42
N GLY A 323 1.44 11.08 5.59
CA GLY A 323 2.84 11.44 5.48
C GLY A 323 3.21 11.92 4.08
N VAL A 324 2.70 11.25 3.05
CA VAL A 324 2.96 11.58 1.64
C VAL A 324 2.25 12.88 1.25
N HIS A 325 0.94 12.98 1.46
CA HIS A 325 0.14 14.04 0.84
C HIS A 325 -0.06 15.24 1.77
N PHE A 326 -0.43 15.05 3.05
CA PHE A 326 -0.62 16.15 3.98
C PHE A 326 0.70 16.87 4.30
N ALA A 327 1.68 16.12 4.79
CA ALA A 327 2.91 16.71 5.27
C ALA A 327 3.78 17.27 4.14
N ASN A 328 3.87 16.58 3.01
CA ASN A 328 4.64 17.04 1.86
C ASN A 328 3.87 18.01 0.97
N GLY A 329 2.54 18.02 1.03
CA GLY A 329 1.73 19.11 0.45
C GLY A 329 2.03 20.45 1.12
N ILE A 330 2.10 20.48 2.45
CA ILE A 330 2.52 21.67 3.22
C ILE A 330 3.96 22.05 2.87
N TRP A 331 4.88 21.08 2.90
CA TRP A 331 6.28 21.34 2.59
C TRP A 331 6.47 21.90 1.19
N GLY A 332 5.88 21.27 0.17
CA GLY A 332 6.00 21.71 -1.23
C GLY A 332 5.44 23.11 -1.47
N THR A 333 4.32 23.44 -0.83
CA THR A 333 3.73 24.77 -0.89
C THR A 333 4.61 25.83 -0.22
N LEU A 334 5.18 25.54 0.95
CA LEU A 334 6.16 26.45 1.59
C LEU A 334 7.43 26.58 0.77
N ALA A 335 7.88 25.50 0.13
CA ALA A 335 9.09 25.47 -0.66
C ALA A 335 9.05 26.42 -1.86
N VAL A 336 7.87 26.70 -2.42
CA VAL A 336 7.71 27.76 -3.42
C VAL A 336 8.15 29.12 -2.87
N GLY A 337 7.72 29.45 -1.67
CA GLY A 337 8.12 30.69 -1.00
C GLY A 337 9.61 30.81 -0.70
N LEU A 338 10.30 29.66 -0.65
CA LEU A 338 11.75 29.60 -0.40
C LEU A 338 12.56 29.58 -1.72
N PHE A 339 12.15 28.76 -2.70
CA PHE A 339 12.96 28.35 -3.84
C PHE A 339 12.45 28.82 -5.21
N ALA A 340 11.30 29.53 -5.31
CA ALA A 340 10.88 30.09 -6.60
C ALA A 340 11.94 31.07 -7.10
N THR A 341 12.37 30.90 -8.36
CA THR A 341 13.49 31.65 -8.95
C THR A 341 13.24 33.15 -9.02
N ASP A 342 11.97 33.55 -9.18
CA ASP A 342 11.61 34.97 -9.36
C ASP A 342 11.21 35.65 -8.03
N THR A 343 10.61 34.88 -7.09
CA THR A 343 9.94 35.45 -5.90
C THR A 343 10.37 34.79 -4.59
N GLY A 344 11.17 33.73 -4.65
CA GLY A 344 11.58 32.95 -3.50
C GLY A 344 12.59 33.68 -2.60
N LEU A 345 12.52 33.39 -1.30
CA LEU A 345 13.38 33.99 -0.30
C LEU A 345 14.87 33.81 -0.62
N PHE A 346 15.28 32.61 -1.03
CA PHE A 346 16.68 32.30 -1.31
C PHE A 346 17.17 32.85 -2.65
N TYR A 347 16.28 33.32 -3.49
CA TYR A 347 16.57 33.97 -4.79
C TYR A 347 16.41 35.51 -4.73
N GLY A 348 16.29 36.07 -3.52
CA GLY A 348 16.25 37.53 -3.34
C GLY A 348 14.83 38.15 -3.39
N GLY A 349 13.77 37.33 -3.49
CA GLY A 349 12.38 37.79 -3.51
C GLY A 349 11.81 38.25 -2.18
N GLY A 350 12.59 38.12 -1.08
CA GLY A 350 12.16 38.50 0.24
C GLY A 350 11.08 37.58 0.84
N PHE A 351 10.46 38.02 1.93
CA PHE A 351 9.50 37.17 2.68
C PHE A 351 8.06 37.21 2.13
N ARG A 352 7.77 38.05 1.12
CA ARG A 352 6.40 38.24 0.65
C ARG A 352 5.78 36.94 0.14
N GLN A 353 6.47 36.22 -0.76
CA GLN A 353 5.94 34.98 -1.33
C GLN A 353 5.80 33.91 -0.25
N LEU A 354 6.76 33.77 0.65
CA LEU A 354 6.66 32.83 1.78
C LEU A 354 5.45 33.13 2.68
N GLY A 355 5.19 34.39 2.94
CA GLY A 355 4.00 34.84 3.68
C GLY A 355 2.69 34.50 2.98
N VAL A 356 2.62 34.70 1.65
CA VAL A 356 1.44 34.34 0.85
C VAL A 356 1.21 32.83 0.85
N GLN A 357 2.28 32.03 0.68
CA GLN A 357 2.18 30.57 0.74
C GLN A 357 1.72 30.09 2.14
N ALA A 358 2.28 30.64 3.20
CA ALA A 358 1.86 30.30 4.57
C ALA A 358 0.40 30.66 4.83
N LEU A 359 -0.06 31.82 4.38
CA LEU A 359 -1.47 32.23 4.50
C LEU A 359 -2.40 31.28 3.74
N GLY A 360 -2.06 30.94 2.49
CA GLY A 360 -2.83 30.00 1.68
C GLY A 360 -2.93 28.62 2.35
N ILE A 361 -1.82 28.10 2.87
CA ILE A 361 -1.81 26.84 3.64
C ILE A 361 -2.79 26.91 4.81
N VAL A 362 -2.70 27.93 5.65
CA VAL A 362 -3.58 28.08 6.83
C VAL A 362 -5.05 28.16 6.40
N ALA A 363 -5.36 28.93 5.35
CA ALA A 363 -6.73 29.08 4.87
C ALA A 363 -7.30 27.76 4.33
N ILE A 364 -6.58 27.08 3.46
CA ILE A 364 -7.00 25.80 2.86
C ILE A 364 -7.12 24.72 3.94
N LEU A 365 -6.14 24.62 4.85
CA LEU A 365 -6.20 23.69 5.99
C LEU A 365 -7.41 23.93 6.87
N THR A 366 -7.68 25.19 7.22
CA THR A 366 -8.81 25.54 8.08
C THR A 366 -10.13 25.17 7.42
N TYR A 367 -10.29 25.55 6.16
CA TYR A 367 -11.50 25.24 5.39
C TYR A 367 -11.71 23.73 5.28
N THR A 368 -10.70 23.00 4.81
CA THR A 368 -10.77 21.53 4.63
C THR A 368 -11.05 20.83 5.96
N THR A 369 -10.38 21.25 7.03
CA THR A 369 -10.60 20.69 8.37
C THR A 369 -12.04 20.87 8.83
N VAL A 370 -12.58 22.07 8.72
CA VAL A 370 -13.97 22.35 9.13
C VAL A 370 -14.95 21.52 8.31
N MET A 371 -14.80 21.52 6.99
CA MET A 371 -15.69 20.78 6.09
C MET A 371 -15.64 19.27 6.35
N MET A 372 -14.46 18.70 6.55
CA MET A 372 -14.33 17.27 6.79
C MET A 372 -14.76 16.84 8.20
N LEU A 373 -14.56 17.68 9.21
CA LEU A 373 -15.14 17.45 10.55
C LEU A 373 -16.67 17.40 10.50
N ILE A 374 -17.29 18.32 9.77
CA ILE A 374 -18.75 18.32 9.56
C ILE A 374 -19.17 17.04 8.82
N THR A 375 -18.54 16.75 7.70
CA THR A 375 -18.85 15.61 6.83
C THR A 375 -18.76 14.29 7.60
N PHE A 376 -17.62 14.00 8.23
CA PHE A 376 -17.45 12.74 8.96
C PHE A 376 -18.31 12.65 10.22
N THR A 377 -18.61 13.79 10.87
CA THR A 377 -19.57 13.80 12.01
C THR A 377 -20.97 13.41 11.56
N ILE A 378 -21.44 13.97 10.46
CA ILE A 378 -22.76 13.66 9.89
C ILE A 378 -22.81 12.17 9.47
N ILE A 379 -21.82 11.70 8.71
CA ILE A 379 -21.77 10.30 8.28
C ILE A 379 -21.75 9.37 9.49
N LYS A 380 -20.87 9.62 10.46
CA LYS A 380 -20.74 8.79 11.67
C LYS A 380 -22.02 8.71 12.48
N LYS A 381 -22.74 9.84 12.59
CA LYS A 381 -23.98 9.94 13.40
C LYS A 381 -25.18 9.28 12.74
N PHE A 382 -25.35 9.45 11.42
CA PHE A 382 -26.59 9.08 10.73
C PHE A 382 -26.46 7.79 9.93
N HIS A 383 -25.26 7.42 9.47
CA HIS A 383 -25.03 6.25 8.60
C HIS A 383 -24.08 5.21 9.21
N GLY A 384 -23.15 5.68 10.05
CA GLY A 384 -22.04 4.88 10.52
C GLY A 384 -20.87 4.92 9.53
N LEU A 385 -19.66 5.14 10.04
CA LEU A 385 -18.46 5.31 9.22
C LEU A 385 -17.64 4.02 9.10
N ARG A 386 -17.60 3.20 10.16
CA ARG A 386 -16.81 1.99 10.28
C ARG A 386 -17.68 0.74 10.20
N VAL A 387 -17.15 -0.31 9.59
CA VAL A 387 -17.73 -1.66 9.62
C VAL A 387 -17.69 -2.26 11.03
N SER A 388 -18.43 -3.35 11.26
CA SER A 388 -18.36 -4.07 12.53
C SER A 388 -17.02 -4.79 12.71
N PRO A 389 -16.63 -5.16 13.95
CA PRO A 389 -15.40 -5.92 14.17
C PRO A 389 -15.36 -7.24 13.40
N GLU A 390 -16.49 -7.94 13.31
CA GLU A 390 -16.63 -9.21 12.61
C GLU A 390 -16.39 -9.03 11.10
N GLU A 391 -16.94 -7.98 10.50
CA GLU A 391 -16.75 -7.63 9.09
C GLU A 391 -15.29 -7.26 8.80
N GLU A 392 -14.66 -6.47 9.67
CA GLU A 392 -13.24 -6.10 9.54
C GLU A 392 -12.32 -7.34 9.63
N ILE A 393 -12.64 -8.28 10.52
CA ILE A 393 -11.92 -9.55 10.69
C ILE A 393 -12.08 -10.42 9.44
N SER A 394 -13.31 -10.58 8.94
CA SER A 394 -13.61 -11.39 7.75
C SER A 394 -12.98 -10.82 6.47
N GLY A 395 -12.92 -9.49 6.35
CA GLY A 395 -12.44 -8.79 5.16
C GLY A 395 -13.56 -8.22 4.29
N LEU A 396 -13.32 -7.02 3.78
CA LEU A 396 -14.34 -6.21 3.10
C LEU A 396 -14.70 -6.75 1.70
N ASP A 397 -13.84 -7.55 1.09
CA ASP A 397 -14.14 -8.19 -0.20
C ASP A 397 -15.37 -9.08 -0.10
N SER A 398 -15.43 -9.92 0.94
CA SER A 398 -16.54 -10.86 1.13
C SER A 398 -17.79 -10.18 1.66
N VAL A 399 -17.67 -9.29 2.65
CA VAL A 399 -18.84 -8.74 3.34
C VAL A 399 -19.50 -7.57 2.64
N GLU A 400 -18.72 -6.72 1.95
CA GLU A 400 -19.25 -5.54 1.25
C GLU A 400 -19.57 -5.84 -0.24
N HIS A 401 -18.89 -6.84 -0.84
CA HIS A 401 -19.01 -7.11 -2.28
C HIS A 401 -19.39 -8.55 -2.63
N GLY A 402 -19.50 -9.46 -1.63
CA GLY A 402 -19.74 -10.88 -1.88
C GLY A 402 -18.63 -11.58 -2.67
N LEU A 403 -17.43 -10.98 -2.72
CA LEU A 403 -16.28 -11.50 -3.43
C LEU A 403 -15.47 -12.41 -2.50
N ALA A 404 -15.45 -13.71 -2.77
CA ALA A 404 -14.75 -14.68 -1.94
C ALA A 404 -13.24 -14.37 -1.85
N SER A 405 -12.61 -13.98 -2.96
CA SER A 405 -11.22 -13.50 -3.03
C SER A 405 -11.03 -12.69 -4.30
N ALA A 406 -10.22 -11.64 -4.23
CA ALA A 406 -9.72 -10.93 -5.42
C ALA A 406 -8.66 -11.75 -6.18
N TYR A 407 -8.13 -12.82 -5.57
CA TYR A 407 -7.08 -13.67 -6.14
C TYR A 407 -7.55 -15.11 -6.24
N ALA A 408 -7.75 -15.62 -7.45
CA ALA A 408 -8.12 -17.01 -7.66
C ALA A 408 -6.97 -17.96 -7.25
N GLY A 409 -7.31 -19.04 -6.51
CA GLY A 409 -6.35 -20.07 -6.11
C GLY A 409 -5.42 -19.70 -4.93
N PHE A 410 -5.62 -18.57 -4.27
CA PHE A 410 -4.93 -18.23 -3.02
C PHE A 410 -5.78 -18.63 -1.81
N GLU A 411 -5.23 -19.47 -0.95
CA GLU A 411 -5.74 -19.64 0.41
C GLU A 411 -5.09 -18.59 1.30
N PHE A 412 -5.90 -17.82 2.03
CA PHE A 412 -5.38 -16.89 3.03
C PHE A 412 -4.90 -17.70 4.23
N ALA A 413 -3.60 -17.63 4.54
CA ALA A 413 -3.14 -18.02 5.86
C ALA A 413 -3.87 -17.16 6.90
N LEU A 414 -4.49 -17.78 7.89
CA LEU A 414 -5.12 -17.07 9.00
C LEU A 414 -4.10 -16.08 9.58
N ASP A 415 -4.47 -14.81 9.64
CA ASP A 415 -3.65 -13.76 10.23
C ASP A 415 -3.46 -14.12 11.72
N PRO A 416 -2.24 -14.40 12.18
CA PRO A 416 -2.00 -14.83 13.56
C PRO A 416 -2.46 -13.80 14.60
N THR A 417 -2.58 -12.53 14.23
CA THR A 417 -3.08 -11.48 15.11
C THR A 417 -4.59 -11.60 15.36
N LEU A 418 -5.30 -12.36 14.51
CA LEU A 418 -6.74 -12.61 14.64
C LEU A 418 -7.05 -13.84 15.50
N ALA A 419 -6.10 -14.75 15.66
CA ALA A 419 -6.30 -15.95 16.48
C ALA A 419 -6.58 -15.62 17.96
N GLU A 420 -6.05 -14.53 18.48
CA GLU A 420 -6.35 -14.03 19.82
C GLU A 420 -7.76 -13.43 19.95
N TYR A 421 -8.34 -12.93 18.83
CA TYR A 421 -9.67 -12.30 18.81
C TYR A 421 -10.80 -13.30 18.52
N THR A 422 -10.50 -14.37 17.78
CA THR A 422 -11.48 -15.42 17.43
C THR A 422 -11.48 -16.59 18.39
N ALA A 423 -10.58 -16.61 19.38
CA ALA A 423 -10.67 -17.54 20.50
C ALA A 423 -11.91 -17.14 21.32
N ALA A 424 -13.07 -17.66 20.91
CA ALA A 424 -14.17 -17.84 21.83
C ALA A 424 -13.62 -18.56 23.06
N PRO A 425 -14.09 -18.25 24.30
CA PRO A 425 -13.63 -18.96 25.47
C PRO A 425 -13.75 -20.45 25.18
N ALA A 426 -12.65 -21.16 25.25
CA ALA A 426 -12.61 -22.61 25.12
C ALA A 426 -13.24 -23.23 26.38
N ASP A 427 -14.55 -23.10 26.51
CA ASP A 427 -15.33 -23.62 27.62
C ASP A 427 -16.55 -24.42 27.15
N THR A 428 -16.31 -25.33 26.22
CA THR A 428 -17.09 -26.57 26.15
C THR A 428 -16.13 -27.68 25.72
N PRO A 429 -15.65 -28.49 26.68
CA PRO A 429 -15.00 -29.73 26.30
C PRO A 429 -15.98 -30.52 25.44
N VAL A 430 -15.53 -30.92 24.25
CA VAL A 430 -16.31 -31.84 23.40
C VAL A 430 -16.60 -33.06 24.27
N PRO A 431 -17.87 -33.41 24.52
CA PRO A 431 -18.18 -34.56 25.34
C PRO A 431 -17.50 -35.80 24.77
N VAL A 432 -16.84 -36.57 25.59
CA VAL A 432 -16.13 -37.81 25.19
C VAL A 432 -17.07 -38.77 24.42
N GLU A 433 -18.36 -38.63 24.60
CA GLU A 433 -19.43 -39.39 23.93
C GLU A 433 -19.61 -39.05 22.44
N VAL A 434 -19.05 -37.90 21.97
CA VAL A 434 -19.08 -37.49 20.57
C VAL A 434 -17.74 -37.76 19.86
N ALA A 435 -16.70 -38.14 20.59
CA ALA A 435 -15.46 -38.62 20.01
C ALA A 435 -15.75 -39.95 19.29
N VAL A 436 -15.56 -39.97 17.95
CA VAL A 436 -15.65 -41.22 17.19
C VAL A 436 -14.62 -42.17 17.77
N PRO A 437 -15.02 -43.34 18.33
CA PRO A 437 -14.04 -44.28 18.84
C PRO A 437 -13.14 -44.71 17.66
N VAL A 438 -11.84 -44.56 17.86
CA VAL A 438 -10.87 -45.21 16.96
C VAL A 438 -11.09 -46.70 17.16
N THR A 439 -11.86 -47.34 16.25
CA THR A 439 -11.94 -48.78 16.19
C THR A 439 -10.52 -49.31 15.95
N ASP A 440 -10.05 -50.19 16.81
CA ASP A 440 -8.81 -50.93 16.62
C ASP A 440 -8.74 -51.42 15.17
N VAL A 441 -7.89 -50.78 14.37
CA VAL A 441 -7.52 -51.31 13.08
C VAL A 441 -6.83 -52.63 13.40
N SER A 442 -7.35 -53.72 12.88
CA SER A 442 -6.84 -55.10 13.01
C SER A 442 -5.32 -55.11 13.09
N ALA A 443 -4.80 -55.87 14.07
CA ALA A 443 -3.39 -55.96 14.43
C ALA A 443 -2.43 -55.77 13.24
N PRO A 444 -1.41 -54.90 13.37
CA PRO A 444 -0.52 -54.58 12.26
C PRO A 444 0.10 -55.86 11.71
N LYS A 445 -0.09 -56.12 10.44
CA LYS A 445 0.68 -57.11 9.72
C LYS A 445 2.10 -56.56 9.50
N THR A 446 2.86 -56.38 10.57
CA THR A 446 4.31 -56.25 10.48
C THR A 446 4.83 -57.61 10.07
N VAL A 447 4.81 -57.87 8.79
CA VAL A 447 5.50 -59.03 8.25
C VAL A 447 6.98 -58.62 8.14
N SER A 448 7.72 -58.84 9.25
CA SER A 448 9.15 -58.91 9.15
C SER A 448 9.49 -60.30 8.54
N VAL A 449 9.63 -60.36 7.26
CA VAL A 449 10.39 -61.47 6.65
C VAL A 449 11.84 -61.15 6.94
N ASP A 450 12.52 -62.02 7.68
CA ASP A 450 13.92 -61.95 8.08
C ASP A 450 14.35 -60.81 9.01
N GLY A 451 13.48 -60.33 9.93
CA GLY A 451 13.87 -59.30 10.91
C GLY A 451 14.11 -57.90 10.35
N LYS A 452 13.76 -57.64 9.11
CA LYS A 452 13.84 -56.33 8.48
C LYS A 452 12.57 -55.52 8.80
N LYS A 453 12.75 -54.27 9.22
CA LYS A 453 11.66 -53.34 9.48
C LYS A 453 11.57 -52.29 8.37
N ILE A 454 10.35 -51.89 8.03
CA ILE A 454 10.13 -50.68 7.22
C ILE A 454 10.17 -49.50 8.17
N THR A 455 10.97 -48.49 7.86
CA THR A 455 11.19 -47.33 8.72
C THR A 455 11.01 -46.05 7.93
N LYS A 456 10.21 -45.11 8.45
CA LYS A 456 10.14 -43.72 7.95
C LYS A 456 11.14 -42.89 8.73
N VAL A 457 11.99 -42.16 8.00
CA VAL A 457 12.88 -41.13 8.55
C VAL A 457 12.37 -39.77 8.09
N GLU A 458 11.97 -38.95 9.02
CA GLU A 458 11.55 -37.58 8.79
C GLU A 458 12.68 -36.64 9.21
N ILE A 459 13.10 -35.76 8.30
CA ILE A 459 14.22 -34.84 8.52
C ILE A 459 13.70 -33.42 8.34
N ILE A 460 13.74 -32.61 9.40
CA ILE A 460 13.42 -31.17 9.32
C ILE A 460 14.75 -30.41 9.32
N CYS A 461 15.04 -29.66 8.25
CA CYS A 461 16.30 -28.94 8.10
C CYS A 461 16.10 -27.51 7.53
N LYS A 462 17.18 -26.72 7.50
CA LYS A 462 17.20 -25.41 6.82
C LYS A 462 17.08 -25.60 5.31
N GLU A 463 16.30 -24.77 4.63
CA GLU A 463 16.16 -24.79 3.16
C GLU A 463 17.54 -24.69 2.46
N SER A 464 18.45 -23.86 2.99
CA SER A 464 19.81 -23.69 2.47
C SER A 464 20.71 -24.94 2.55
N ARG A 465 20.29 -25.98 3.29
CA ARG A 465 21.05 -27.23 3.44
C ARG A 465 20.38 -28.40 2.73
N PHE A 466 19.27 -28.17 2.06
CA PHE A 466 18.50 -29.22 1.39
C PHE A 466 19.30 -29.90 0.28
N GLU A 467 19.99 -29.14 -0.58
CA GLU A 467 20.79 -29.72 -1.68
C GLU A 467 21.95 -30.61 -1.15
N ALA A 468 22.57 -30.19 -0.04
CA ALA A 468 23.61 -31.02 0.61
C ALA A 468 23.03 -32.33 1.18
N LEU A 469 21.81 -32.25 1.76
CA LEU A 469 21.09 -33.44 2.24
C LEU A 469 20.73 -34.35 1.09
N LYS A 470 20.20 -33.83 -0.01
CA LYS A 470 19.84 -34.60 -1.21
C LYS A 470 21.02 -35.35 -1.75
N ALA A 471 22.14 -34.66 -1.96
CA ALA A 471 23.39 -35.33 -2.43
C ALA A 471 23.90 -36.43 -1.48
N ALA A 472 23.76 -36.22 -0.15
CA ALA A 472 24.13 -37.22 0.84
C ALA A 472 23.18 -38.45 0.83
N MET A 473 21.89 -38.24 0.54
CA MET A 473 20.92 -39.33 0.40
C MET A 473 21.16 -40.13 -0.86
N ASP A 474 21.39 -39.47 -1.98
CA ASP A 474 21.77 -40.13 -3.25
C ASP A 474 23.03 -41.01 -3.07
N ALA A 475 24.05 -40.52 -2.35
CA ALA A 475 25.30 -41.25 -2.09
C ALA A 475 25.13 -42.53 -1.25
N VAL A 476 24.07 -42.62 -0.44
CA VAL A 476 23.76 -43.81 0.35
C VAL A 476 22.67 -44.69 -0.29
N GLY A 477 22.29 -44.41 -1.54
CA GLY A 477 21.38 -45.22 -2.33
C GLY A 477 19.88 -44.95 -2.04
N ILE A 478 19.52 -43.77 -1.55
CA ILE A 478 18.14 -43.37 -1.39
C ILE A 478 17.63 -42.76 -2.70
N THR A 479 16.68 -43.42 -3.34
CA THR A 479 16.13 -43.03 -4.66
C THR A 479 14.79 -42.29 -4.56
N GLY A 480 14.10 -42.38 -3.40
CA GLY A 480 12.77 -41.75 -3.18
C GLY A 480 12.72 -40.93 -1.91
N MET A 481 12.28 -39.67 -2.04
CA MET A 481 11.99 -38.80 -0.89
C MET A 481 10.82 -37.87 -1.19
N THR A 482 10.00 -37.60 -0.18
CA THR A 482 8.93 -36.59 -0.26
C THR A 482 9.41 -35.33 0.43
N VAL A 483 9.27 -34.17 -0.23
CA VAL A 483 9.78 -32.88 0.26
C VAL A 483 8.63 -31.91 0.46
N THR A 484 8.50 -31.36 1.67
CA THR A 484 7.47 -30.38 2.03
C THR A 484 8.13 -29.13 2.62
N LYS A 485 7.73 -27.95 2.15
CA LYS A 485 8.13 -26.69 2.80
C LYS A 485 7.29 -26.50 4.07
N VAL A 486 7.97 -26.27 5.19
CA VAL A 486 7.33 -26.09 6.50
C VAL A 486 7.88 -24.85 7.19
N LEU A 487 7.10 -24.32 8.12
CA LEU A 487 7.52 -23.23 8.98
C LEU A 487 7.79 -23.79 10.37
N GLY A 488 8.98 -23.55 10.92
CA GLY A 488 9.36 -24.02 12.24
C GLY A 488 9.61 -22.87 13.21
N CYS A 489 9.04 -22.95 14.41
CA CYS A 489 9.40 -22.08 15.53
C CYS A 489 10.21 -22.87 16.58
N GLY A 490 11.05 -22.15 17.34
CA GLY A 490 11.87 -22.76 18.37
C GLY A 490 12.89 -21.79 18.94
N VAL A 491 13.97 -22.34 19.53
CA VAL A 491 15.05 -21.55 20.16
C VAL A 491 15.77 -20.62 19.18
N GLN A 492 15.75 -20.95 17.89
CA GLN A 492 16.27 -20.08 16.83
C GLN A 492 15.28 -18.95 16.56
N LYS A 493 15.56 -17.76 17.09
CA LYS A 493 14.77 -16.56 16.78
C LYS A 493 14.93 -16.15 15.32
N GLY A 494 13.83 -15.73 14.69
CA GLY A 494 13.82 -15.17 13.34
C GLY A 494 14.61 -13.87 13.26
N LYS A 495 14.96 -13.45 12.04
CA LYS A 495 15.62 -12.15 11.82
C LYS A 495 14.59 -11.04 12.05
N THR A 496 14.89 -10.13 12.95
CA THR A 496 14.07 -8.94 13.19
C THR A 496 14.01 -8.10 11.90
N GLY A 497 12.80 -7.84 11.41
CA GLY A 497 12.52 -6.90 10.33
C GLY A 497 11.86 -5.62 10.88
N TYR A 498 11.83 -4.57 10.06
CA TYR A 498 11.06 -3.36 10.34
C TYR A 498 10.12 -3.08 9.17
N TYR A 499 8.90 -2.65 9.48
CA TYR A 499 7.95 -2.15 8.51
C TYR A 499 7.47 -0.77 8.96
N ARG A 500 7.79 0.27 8.20
CA ARG A 500 7.48 1.68 8.53
C ARG A 500 7.94 2.09 9.94
N GLY A 501 9.16 1.67 10.33
CA GLY A 501 9.73 1.96 11.65
C GLY A 501 9.19 1.10 12.78
N VAL A 502 8.15 0.29 12.55
CA VAL A 502 7.62 -0.68 13.52
C VAL A 502 8.36 -2.00 13.38
N LYS A 503 8.88 -2.50 14.50
CA LYS A 503 9.49 -3.82 14.56
C LYS A 503 8.44 -4.87 14.19
N ILE A 504 8.72 -5.69 13.17
CA ILE A 504 7.90 -6.86 12.92
C ILE A 504 8.22 -7.85 14.02
N GLU A 505 7.29 -8.09 14.94
CA GLU A 505 7.31 -9.29 15.76
C GLU A 505 6.97 -10.45 14.82
N SER A 506 7.99 -10.97 14.12
CA SER A 506 7.80 -12.26 13.49
C SER A 506 7.48 -13.24 14.63
N MET A 507 6.37 -13.93 14.56
CA MET A 507 6.37 -15.28 15.14
C MET A 507 7.66 -15.90 14.61
N ASP A 508 8.50 -16.43 15.49
CA ASP A 508 9.82 -16.97 15.17
C ASP A 508 9.73 -18.18 14.20
N LEU A 509 8.90 -18.04 13.16
CA LEU A 509 8.67 -19.03 12.13
C LEU A 509 9.76 -18.89 11.07
N ASN A 510 10.70 -19.81 11.11
CA ASN A 510 11.76 -19.89 10.12
C ASN A 510 11.37 -20.86 9.00
N PRO A 511 11.60 -20.51 7.72
CA PRO A 511 11.45 -21.46 6.63
C PRO A 511 12.33 -22.68 6.83
N LYS A 512 11.73 -23.86 6.76
CA LYS A 512 12.37 -25.16 6.87
C LYS A 512 11.88 -26.07 5.75
N VAL A 513 12.60 -27.14 5.53
CA VAL A 513 12.18 -28.23 4.66
C VAL A 513 12.04 -29.49 5.51
N GLN A 514 10.91 -30.16 5.37
CA GLN A 514 10.69 -31.51 5.86
C GLN A 514 10.92 -32.49 4.73
N VAL A 515 11.73 -33.49 4.97
CA VAL A 515 12.05 -34.55 4.02
C VAL A 515 11.64 -35.88 4.66
N ASP A 516 10.70 -36.56 4.03
CA ASP A 516 10.23 -37.89 4.43
C ASP A 516 10.84 -38.97 3.53
N ILE A 517 11.47 -39.93 4.14
CA ILE A 517 12.14 -41.04 3.48
C ILE A 517 11.67 -42.36 4.11
N VAL A 518 11.15 -43.27 3.31
CA VAL A 518 10.78 -44.61 3.78
C VAL A 518 11.83 -45.62 3.27
N VAL A 519 12.42 -46.34 4.20
CA VAL A 519 13.51 -47.29 3.88
C VAL A 519 13.20 -48.68 4.39
N SER A 520 13.66 -49.68 3.60
CA SER A 520 13.61 -51.09 3.95
C SER A 520 14.95 -51.80 3.74
N ALA A 521 15.74 -51.37 2.74
CA ALA A 521 17.01 -51.98 2.35
C ALA A 521 18.23 -51.24 2.91
N VAL A 522 18.20 -49.91 2.94
CA VAL A 522 19.28 -49.08 3.49
C VAL A 522 19.21 -49.08 5.02
N PRO A 523 20.30 -49.40 5.75
CA PRO A 523 20.31 -49.35 7.19
C PRO A 523 20.02 -47.93 7.68
N VAL A 524 19.02 -47.79 8.55
CA VAL A 524 18.59 -46.47 9.09
C VAL A 524 19.75 -45.70 9.71
N ARG A 525 20.66 -46.38 10.38
CA ARG A 525 21.84 -45.75 10.98
C ARG A 525 22.75 -45.08 9.96
N THR A 526 22.97 -45.74 8.80
CA THR A 526 23.78 -45.19 7.68
C THR A 526 23.12 -43.89 7.14
N LEU A 527 21.81 -43.92 6.91
CA LEU A 527 21.05 -42.75 6.47
C LEU A 527 21.15 -41.60 7.48
N VAL A 528 20.91 -41.88 8.78
CA VAL A 528 20.94 -40.89 9.85
C VAL A 528 22.33 -40.25 9.99
N GLU A 529 23.42 -41.02 9.92
CA GLU A 529 24.77 -40.47 10.00
C GLU A 529 25.15 -39.64 8.76
N ALA A 530 24.73 -40.05 7.56
CA ALA A 530 24.89 -39.28 6.34
C ALA A 530 24.13 -37.92 6.43
N ALA A 531 22.88 -37.97 6.86
CA ALA A 531 22.07 -36.77 7.05
C ALA A 531 22.67 -35.80 8.11
N LYS A 532 23.10 -36.33 9.26
CA LYS A 532 23.78 -35.55 10.29
C LYS A 532 25.01 -34.85 9.75
N LYS A 533 25.85 -35.57 9.02
CA LYS A 533 27.07 -35.01 8.43
C LYS A 533 26.77 -33.89 7.42
N ALA A 534 25.75 -34.06 6.58
CA ALA A 534 25.35 -33.07 5.59
C ALA A 534 24.74 -31.81 6.20
N LEU A 535 23.98 -31.97 7.29
CA LEU A 535 23.21 -30.86 7.90
C LEU A 535 23.97 -30.11 8.97
N TYR A 536 25.01 -30.70 9.57
CA TYR A 536 25.75 -30.12 10.68
C TYR A 536 26.44 -28.79 10.31
N THR A 537 26.15 -27.74 11.04
CA THR A 537 26.83 -26.43 10.95
C THR A 537 27.41 -25.98 12.30
N GLY A 538 27.16 -26.71 13.37
CA GLY A 538 27.55 -26.33 14.74
C GLY A 538 26.69 -25.22 15.34
N ASN A 539 25.62 -24.78 14.65
CA ASN A 539 24.75 -23.70 15.10
C ASN A 539 23.36 -24.21 15.46
N ILE A 540 22.69 -23.51 16.37
CA ILE A 540 21.29 -23.77 16.70
C ILE A 540 20.44 -23.67 15.41
N GLY A 541 19.55 -24.63 15.22
CA GLY A 541 18.62 -24.65 14.08
C GLY A 541 19.05 -25.56 12.92
N ASP A 542 20.09 -26.39 13.06
CA ASP A 542 20.52 -27.36 12.03
C ASP A 542 19.47 -28.38 11.65
N GLY A 543 18.50 -28.62 12.54
CA GLY A 543 17.36 -29.48 12.25
C GLY A 543 17.16 -30.58 13.29
N LYS A 544 16.21 -31.47 12.98
CA LYS A 544 15.90 -32.67 13.76
C LYS A 544 15.62 -33.83 12.82
N ILE A 545 15.94 -35.05 13.27
CA ILE A 545 15.67 -36.28 12.56
C ILE A 545 14.77 -37.12 13.48
N PHE A 546 13.64 -37.54 12.95
CA PHE A 546 12.68 -38.41 13.62
C PHE A 546 12.67 -39.75 12.90
N VAL A 547 12.54 -40.82 13.66
CA VAL A 547 12.53 -42.19 13.13
C VAL A 547 11.27 -42.88 13.62
N TYR A 548 10.46 -43.39 12.69
CA TYR A 548 9.18 -44.02 12.96
C TYR A 548 9.15 -45.43 12.38
N ASP A 549 8.55 -46.35 13.10
CA ASP A 549 8.17 -47.66 12.54
C ASP A 549 6.95 -47.47 11.62
N VAL A 550 6.97 -48.07 10.46
CA VAL A 550 5.86 -48.04 9.50
C VAL A 550 5.15 -49.39 9.53
N GLU A 551 3.88 -49.36 9.79
CA GLU A 551 3.06 -50.58 9.90
C GLU A 551 2.89 -51.28 8.56
N ASN A 552 2.63 -50.50 7.49
CA ASN A 552 2.49 -51.00 6.13
C ASN A 552 2.74 -49.90 5.10
N VAL A 553 3.09 -50.29 3.88
CA VAL A 553 3.22 -49.43 2.70
C VAL A 553 2.44 -50.09 1.57
N ILE A 554 1.62 -49.33 0.87
CA ILE A 554 0.81 -49.83 -0.25
C ILE A 554 1.17 -49.03 -1.52
N LYS A 555 1.56 -49.71 -2.57
CA LYS A 555 1.86 -49.11 -3.87
C LYS A 555 0.58 -48.93 -4.65
N VAL A 556 0.14 -47.70 -4.81
CA VAL A 556 -1.17 -47.35 -5.42
C VAL A 556 -1.34 -47.95 -6.83
N ARG A 557 -0.27 -47.99 -7.64
CA ARG A 557 -0.31 -48.48 -9.02
C ARG A 557 -0.59 -49.97 -9.14
N THR A 558 -0.01 -50.77 -8.23
CA THR A 558 -0.02 -52.26 -8.36
C THR A 558 -0.80 -52.94 -7.25
N GLY A 559 -1.09 -52.25 -6.13
CA GLY A 559 -1.68 -52.83 -4.95
C GLY A 559 -0.71 -53.67 -4.11
N GLU A 560 0.60 -53.72 -4.44
CA GLU A 560 1.62 -54.37 -3.66
C GLU A 560 1.73 -53.77 -2.28
N GLU A 561 1.99 -54.63 -1.26
CA GLU A 561 2.07 -54.20 0.15
C GLU A 561 3.42 -54.60 0.78
N GLY A 562 3.79 -53.85 1.82
CA GLY A 562 4.99 -54.14 2.60
C GLY A 562 6.29 -53.89 1.85
N PHE A 563 7.23 -54.85 1.89
CA PHE A 563 8.52 -54.71 1.25
C PHE A 563 8.42 -54.62 -0.27
N ASP A 564 7.50 -55.33 -0.89
CA ASP A 564 7.32 -55.36 -2.34
C ASP A 564 6.86 -54.01 -2.87
N ALA A 565 6.10 -53.25 -2.07
CA ALA A 565 5.68 -51.92 -2.40
C ALA A 565 6.83 -50.89 -2.49
N LEU A 566 7.97 -51.16 -1.85
CA LEU A 566 9.16 -50.29 -1.79
C LEU A 566 10.25 -50.69 -2.79
N GLN A 567 10.11 -51.82 -3.48
CA GLN A 567 11.08 -52.23 -4.49
C GLN A 567 10.86 -51.42 -5.76
N GLY A 568 11.92 -50.83 -6.29
CA GLY A 568 11.89 -50.19 -7.61
C GLY A 568 11.70 -51.26 -8.69
N ASP A 569 10.87 -50.99 -9.69
CA ASP A 569 10.83 -51.78 -10.92
C ASP A 569 12.21 -51.65 -11.57
N GLU A 570 12.99 -52.77 -11.60
CA GLU A 570 14.28 -52.82 -12.29
C GLU A 570 14.17 -52.74 -13.83
N GLN A 571 13.24 -51.94 -14.34
CA GLN A 571 13.12 -51.70 -15.77
C GLN A 571 12.57 -50.29 -16.04
N PHE A 572 13.48 -49.34 -16.10
CA PHE A 572 13.37 -48.16 -16.99
C PHE A 572 14.76 -47.79 -17.51
#